data_2c9849deeb378de6fe568c96a1422319
#
_entry.id   2c9849deeb378de6fe568c96a1422319
#
_cell.length_a   1.000
_cell.length_b   1.000
_cell.length_c   1.000
_cell.angle_alpha   90.00
_cell.angle_beta   90.00
_cell.angle_gamma   90.00
#
_symmetry.space_group_name_H-M   'P 1'
#
loop_
_entity.id
_entity.type
_entity.pdbx_description
1 polymer ?
#
loop_
_entity_poly.entity_id
_entity_poly.type
_entity_poly.pdbx_seq_one_letter_code
_entity_poly.pdbx_strand_id
1 'polypeptide(L)'
;QERQPGRVVFTGDIAYDVLCQQASRAVSSAAIPGWPLPPGAPYALATLHRAELTDNFAQFEGLVQALDALDLPVVLAAHPRIRALLDQCRLSSDGALRVIPPLGYLEMLGANRDASVLITDSGGLQREAYWLGTPCITLRGETEWGETVALGANRLLDPHQAAREP
;
A
#
# COMPACT_ATOMS: atom_id res chain seq x y z
N GLN A 1 -14.48 4.06 25.77
CA GLN A 1 -13.76 2.82 26.10
C GLN A 1 -14.73 1.90 26.79
N GLU A 2 -15.20 0.86 26.10
CA GLU A 2 -15.98 -0.22 26.74
C GLU A 2 -15.07 -0.96 27.72
N ARG A 3 -15.42 -0.92 29.00
CA ARG A 3 -14.74 -1.72 30.02
C ARG A 3 -15.13 -3.18 29.82
N GLN A 4 -14.28 -3.95 29.17
CA GLN A 4 -14.43 -5.40 29.18
C GLN A 4 -14.11 -5.95 30.58
N PRO A 5 -15.00 -6.76 31.16
CA PRO A 5 -14.70 -7.44 32.41
C PRO A 5 -13.65 -8.52 32.14
N GLY A 6 -12.45 -8.35 32.67
CA GLY A 6 -11.36 -9.31 32.54
C GLY A 6 -9.99 -8.71 32.77
N ARG A 7 -8.99 -9.55 32.87
CA ARG A 7 -7.59 -9.15 32.98
C ARG A 7 -7.04 -8.85 31.58
N VAL A 8 -6.71 -7.59 31.30
CA VAL A 8 -5.99 -7.20 30.07
C VAL A 8 -4.50 -7.34 30.34
N VAL A 9 -3.79 -8.10 29.50
CA VAL A 9 -2.35 -8.32 29.57
C VAL A 9 -1.72 -7.81 28.28
N PHE A 10 -0.72 -6.95 28.37
CA PHE A 10 0.05 -6.54 27.23
C PHE A 10 0.98 -7.70 26.81
N THR A 11 0.84 -8.17 25.57
CA THR A 11 1.59 -9.34 25.04
C THR A 11 2.49 -8.98 23.84
N GLY A 12 2.63 -7.70 23.51
CA GLY A 12 3.32 -7.25 22.30
C GLY A 12 2.43 -7.30 21.05
N ASP A 13 3.05 -7.25 19.88
CA ASP A 13 2.36 -7.30 18.59
C ASP A 13 2.73 -8.58 17.82
N ILE A 14 1.78 -9.51 17.75
CA ILE A 14 1.99 -10.80 17.07
C ILE A 14 2.27 -10.63 15.56
N ALA A 15 1.78 -9.56 14.92
CA ALA A 15 2.09 -9.30 13.51
C ALA A 15 3.55 -8.90 13.32
N TYR A 16 4.13 -8.18 14.27
CA TYR A 16 5.57 -7.90 14.30
C TYR A 16 6.40 -9.17 14.45
N ASP A 17 6.00 -10.07 15.37
CA ASP A 17 6.69 -11.35 15.56
C ASP A 17 6.66 -12.20 14.28
N VAL A 18 5.50 -12.25 13.58
CA VAL A 18 5.36 -12.94 12.31
C VAL A 18 6.26 -12.32 11.24
N LEU A 19 6.28 -10.98 11.13
CA LEU A 19 7.16 -10.28 10.18
C LEU A 19 8.64 -10.63 10.45
N CYS A 20 9.10 -10.54 11.71
CA CYS A 20 10.48 -10.89 12.07
C CYS A 20 10.85 -12.33 11.71
N GLN A 21 9.93 -13.28 11.92
CA GLN A 21 10.14 -14.69 11.56
C GLN A 21 10.17 -14.92 10.04
N GLN A 22 9.44 -14.14 9.27
CA GLN A 22 9.32 -14.32 7.83
C GLN A 22 10.25 -13.41 7.01
N ALA A 23 10.87 -12.40 7.61
CA ALA A 23 11.70 -11.42 6.90
C ALA A 23 12.83 -12.04 6.06
N SER A 24 13.49 -13.09 6.57
CA SER A 24 14.54 -13.81 5.84
C SER A 24 14.02 -14.65 4.66
N ARG A 25 12.71 -14.92 4.62
CA ARG A 25 12.02 -15.68 3.57
C ARG A 25 11.33 -14.78 2.54
N ALA A 26 11.34 -13.46 2.77
CA ALA A 26 10.75 -12.49 1.87
C ALA A 26 11.36 -12.62 0.46
N VAL A 27 10.50 -12.73 -0.55
CA VAL A 27 10.90 -12.88 -1.95
C VAL A 27 11.26 -11.50 -2.50
N SER A 28 12.50 -11.33 -2.97
CA SER A 28 12.89 -10.07 -3.63
C SER A 28 11.95 -9.75 -4.79
N SER A 29 11.61 -8.49 -4.96
CA SER A 29 10.72 -8.02 -6.03
C SER A 29 11.15 -8.54 -7.41
N ALA A 30 12.45 -8.53 -7.70
CA ALA A 30 13.00 -9.04 -8.96
C ALA A 30 12.80 -10.55 -9.17
N ALA A 31 12.53 -11.32 -8.11
CA ALA A 31 12.30 -12.77 -8.18
C ALA A 31 10.81 -13.13 -8.23
N ILE A 32 9.91 -12.15 -8.14
CA ILE A 32 8.46 -12.36 -8.26
C ILE A 32 8.12 -12.67 -9.73
N PRO A 33 7.44 -13.78 -10.03
CA PRO A 33 7.05 -14.10 -11.39
C PRO A 33 6.19 -13.00 -12.01
N GLY A 34 6.58 -12.53 -13.20
CA GLY A 34 5.87 -11.46 -13.90
C GLY A 34 6.08 -10.07 -13.33
N TRP A 35 7.11 -9.85 -12.49
CA TRP A 35 7.46 -8.51 -12.01
C TRP A 35 7.78 -7.57 -13.19
N PRO A 36 7.18 -6.37 -13.25
CA PRO A 36 7.19 -5.55 -14.46
C PRO A 36 8.42 -4.66 -14.64
N LEU A 37 9.34 -4.62 -13.66
CA LEU A 37 10.48 -3.71 -13.66
C LEU A 37 11.82 -4.45 -13.66
N PRO A 38 12.90 -3.83 -14.18
CA PRO A 38 14.24 -4.39 -14.05
C PRO A 38 14.68 -4.54 -12.59
N PRO A 39 15.57 -5.49 -12.28
CA PRO A 39 16.14 -5.63 -10.94
C PRO A 39 16.79 -4.31 -10.46
N GLY A 40 16.46 -3.89 -9.23
CA GLY A 40 17.02 -2.70 -8.60
C GLY A 40 16.43 -1.36 -9.11
N ALA A 41 15.49 -1.37 -10.04
CA ALA A 41 14.79 -0.15 -10.45
C ALA A 41 13.97 0.42 -9.26
N PRO A 42 14.02 1.72 -8.99
CA PRO A 42 13.19 2.35 -7.97
C PRO A 42 11.72 2.32 -8.38
N TYR A 43 10.83 2.12 -7.42
CA TYR A 43 9.37 2.11 -7.65
C TYR A 43 8.58 2.46 -6.40
N ALA A 44 7.33 2.89 -6.61
CA ALA A 44 6.30 2.91 -5.60
C ALA A 44 5.52 1.60 -5.63
N LEU A 45 5.34 0.94 -4.48
CA LEU A 45 4.39 -0.16 -4.37
C LEU A 45 3.03 0.40 -4.00
N ALA A 46 1.97 0.01 -4.71
CA ALA A 46 0.62 0.46 -4.42
C ALA A 46 -0.33 -0.70 -4.12
N THR A 47 -1.26 -0.50 -3.16
CA THR A 47 -2.40 -1.39 -2.90
C THR A 47 -3.64 -0.58 -2.58
N LEU A 48 -4.76 -0.93 -3.22
CA LEU A 48 -6.05 -0.28 -3.07
C LEU A 48 -7.15 -1.35 -2.92
N HIS A 49 -7.97 -1.28 -1.87
CA HIS A 49 -9.02 -2.28 -1.65
C HIS A 49 -10.20 -1.81 -0.80
N ARG A 50 -10.10 -0.64 -0.14
CA ARG A 50 -11.18 -0.15 0.74
C ARG A 50 -12.38 0.38 -0.04
N ALA A 51 -13.57 0.13 0.53
CA ALA A 51 -14.85 0.59 -0.02
C ALA A 51 -14.87 2.11 -0.21
N GLU A 52 -14.33 2.85 0.75
CA GLU A 52 -14.29 4.31 0.71
C GLU A 52 -13.61 4.86 -0.57
N LEU A 53 -12.63 4.13 -1.12
CA LEU A 53 -11.95 4.50 -2.37
C LEU A 53 -12.62 3.91 -3.60
N THR A 54 -13.28 2.76 -3.50
CA THR A 54 -13.74 1.98 -4.66
C THR A 54 -15.21 2.15 -4.97
N ASP A 55 -16.03 2.63 -4.02
CA ASP A 55 -17.48 2.76 -4.19
C ASP A 55 -17.86 4.00 -5.03
N ASN A 56 -16.94 4.97 -5.19
CA ASN A 56 -17.08 6.11 -6.11
C ASN A 56 -16.10 5.96 -7.27
N PHE A 57 -16.61 5.53 -8.44
CA PHE A 57 -15.76 5.28 -9.61
C PHE A 57 -14.97 6.52 -10.07
N ALA A 58 -15.56 7.70 -10.10
CA ALA A 58 -14.88 8.92 -10.55
C ALA A 58 -13.69 9.27 -9.64
N GLN A 59 -13.85 9.08 -8.33
CA GLN A 59 -12.78 9.28 -7.35
C GLN A 59 -11.68 8.21 -7.50
N PHE A 60 -12.08 6.96 -7.66
CA PHE A 60 -11.15 5.85 -7.91
C PHE A 60 -10.35 6.09 -9.19
N GLU A 61 -11.02 6.43 -10.31
CA GLU A 61 -10.38 6.74 -11.59
C GLU A 61 -9.39 7.91 -11.45
N GLY A 62 -9.78 9.01 -10.79
CA GLY A 62 -8.91 10.16 -10.55
C GLY A 62 -7.66 9.80 -9.74
N LEU A 63 -7.80 8.97 -8.71
CA LEU A 63 -6.66 8.46 -7.94
C LEU A 63 -5.73 7.60 -8.79
N VAL A 64 -6.30 6.68 -9.58
CA VAL A 64 -5.53 5.78 -10.46
C VAL A 64 -4.80 6.58 -11.54
N GLN A 65 -5.44 7.60 -12.12
CA GLN A 65 -4.80 8.54 -13.07
C GLN A 65 -3.67 9.35 -12.42
N ALA A 66 -3.84 9.78 -11.16
CA ALA A 66 -2.79 10.48 -10.43
C ALA A 66 -1.58 9.56 -10.16
N LEU A 67 -1.80 8.28 -9.86
CA LEU A 67 -0.72 7.29 -9.74
C LEU A 67 -0.02 7.04 -11.09
N ASP A 68 -0.78 7.02 -12.18
CA ASP A 68 -0.27 6.81 -13.53
C ASP A 68 0.54 8.00 -14.07
N ALA A 69 0.32 9.20 -13.53
CA ALA A 69 1.01 10.43 -13.89
C ALA A 69 2.29 10.69 -13.08
N LEU A 70 2.68 9.82 -12.16
CA LEU A 70 3.92 9.98 -11.38
C LEU A 70 5.16 9.76 -12.23
N ASP A 71 6.25 10.46 -11.92
CA ASP A 71 7.56 10.24 -12.56
C ASP A 71 8.25 8.94 -12.10
N LEU A 72 7.77 8.34 -11.00
CA LEU A 72 8.27 7.09 -10.45
C LEU A 72 7.36 5.94 -10.90
N PRO A 73 7.88 4.82 -11.44
CA PRO A 73 7.08 3.64 -11.72
C PRO A 73 6.26 3.19 -10.52
N VAL A 74 4.98 2.92 -10.73
CA VAL A 74 4.04 2.47 -9.69
C VAL A 74 3.63 1.03 -9.98
N VAL A 75 3.98 0.11 -9.11
CA VAL A 75 3.54 -1.29 -9.19
C VAL A 75 2.30 -1.46 -8.29
N LEU A 76 1.14 -1.60 -8.91
CA LEU A 76 -0.13 -1.80 -8.23
C LEU A 76 -0.46 -3.29 -8.14
N ALA A 77 -0.33 -3.87 -6.95
CA ALA A 77 -0.83 -5.21 -6.66
C ALA A 77 -2.36 -5.17 -6.55
N ALA A 78 -3.05 -5.54 -7.62
CA ALA A 78 -4.48 -5.33 -7.76
C ALA A 78 -5.28 -6.39 -7.01
N HIS A 79 -5.93 -5.99 -5.91
CA HIS A 79 -6.92 -6.83 -5.23
C HIS A 79 -8.07 -7.18 -6.19
N PRO A 80 -8.65 -8.40 -6.13
CA PRO A 80 -9.76 -8.79 -7.05
C PRO A 80 -10.91 -7.79 -7.12
N ARG A 81 -11.22 -7.11 -6.02
CA ARG A 81 -12.28 -6.10 -5.93
C ARG A 81 -12.09 -4.94 -6.92
N ILE A 82 -10.85 -4.52 -7.18
CA ILE A 82 -10.58 -3.35 -8.02
C ILE A 82 -10.30 -3.71 -9.48
N ARG A 83 -10.17 -4.98 -9.81
CA ARG A 83 -9.79 -5.41 -11.15
C ARG A 83 -10.74 -4.89 -12.23
N ALA A 84 -12.05 -5.10 -12.02
CA ALA A 84 -13.07 -4.64 -12.95
C ALA A 84 -13.19 -3.10 -13.03
N LEU A 85 -12.79 -2.39 -11.99
CA LEU A 85 -12.73 -0.93 -11.98
C LEU A 85 -11.54 -0.44 -12.79
N LEU A 86 -10.37 -1.07 -12.61
CA LEU A 86 -9.15 -0.74 -13.36
C LEU A 86 -9.35 -0.91 -14.88
N ASP A 87 -10.08 -1.95 -15.30
CA ASP A 87 -10.38 -2.20 -16.72
C ASP A 87 -11.25 -1.08 -17.35
N GLN A 88 -11.92 -0.26 -16.54
CA GLN A 88 -12.72 0.88 -16.97
C GLN A 88 -11.96 2.21 -16.91
N CYS A 89 -10.83 2.27 -16.18
CA CYS A 89 -10.05 3.49 -16.04
C CYS A 89 -9.35 3.85 -17.35
N ARG A 90 -9.26 5.16 -17.63
CA ARG A 90 -8.49 5.69 -18.75
C ARG A 90 -7.05 5.91 -18.28
N LEU A 91 -6.16 5.01 -18.69
CA LEU A 91 -4.74 5.08 -18.38
C LEU A 91 -3.94 5.52 -19.61
N SER A 92 -2.80 6.17 -19.38
CA SER A 92 -1.87 6.54 -20.44
C SER A 92 -1.13 5.29 -20.94
N SER A 93 -0.84 5.23 -22.25
CA SER A 93 0.01 4.17 -22.82
C SER A 93 1.45 4.22 -22.26
N ASP A 94 1.91 5.42 -21.88
CA ASP A 94 3.26 5.70 -21.42
C ASP A 94 3.30 6.06 -19.92
N GLY A 95 2.19 5.82 -19.21
CA GLY A 95 2.05 6.13 -17.79
C GLY A 95 2.96 5.31 -16.89
N ALA A 96 3.04 5.71 -15.63
CA ALA A 96 3.88 5.06 -14.62
C ALA A 96 3.30 3.75 -14.10
N LEU A 97 1.97 3.53 -14.22
CA LEU A 97 1.27 2.45 -13.56
C LEU A 97 1.53 1.09 -14.22
N ARG A 98 1.89 0.11 -13.42
CA ARG A 98 2.06 -1.31 -13.80
C ARG A 98 1.17 -2.15 -12.89
N VAL A 99 0.09 -2.69 -13.43
CA VAL A 99 -0.87 -3.50 -12.67
C VAL A 99 -0.43 -4.96 -12.69
N ILE A 100 -0.29 -5.56 -11.50
CA ILE A 100 0.07 -6.96 -11.32
C ILE A 100 -1.02 -7.72 -10.56
N PRO A 101 -1.06 -9.05 -10.64
CA PRO A 101 -1.93 -9.86 -9.77
C PRO A 101 -1.65 -9.62 -8.28
N PRO A 102 -2.58 -10.01 -7.39
CA PRO A 102 -2.33 -9.99 -5.96
C PRO A 102 -1.08 -10.80 -5.61
N LEU A 103 -0.29 -10.28 -4.69
CA LEU A 103 0.90 -10.95 -4.19
C LEU A 103 0.60 -11.83 -2.97
N GLY A 104 1.28 -12.95 -2.84
CA GLY A 104 1.33 -13.70 -1.60
C GLY A 104 2.10 -12.94 -0.50
N TYR A 105 1.94 -13.36 0.76
CA TYR A 105 2.52 -12.63 1.90
C TYR A 105 4.05 -12.42 1.77
N LEU A 106 4.80 -13.45 1.44
CA LEU A 106 6.27 -13.35 1.31
C LEU A 106 6.71 -12.49 0.12
N GLU A 107 5.93 -12.48 -0.96
CA GLU A 107 6.15 -11.62 -2.12
C GLU A 107 5.82 -10.16 -1.77
N MET A 108 4.69 -9.91 -1.08
CA MET A 108 4.30 -8.59 -0.62
C MET A 108 5.32 -8.01 0.35
N LEU A 109 5.83 -8.83 1.27
CA LEU A 109 6.86 -8.43 2.23
C LEU A 109 8.15 -7.99 1.53
N GLY A 110 8.59 -8.75 0.52
CA GLY A 110 9.77 -8.40 -0.28
C GLY A 110 9.54 -7.19 -1.18
N ALA A 111 8.40 -7.13 -1.87
CA ALA A 111 8.04 -5.98 -2.69
C ALA A 111 7.92 -4.69 -1.86
N ASN A 112 7.39 -4.76 -0.62
CA ASN A 112 7.33 -3.61 0.28
C ASN A 112 8.73 -3.19 0.75
N ARG A 113 9.58 -4.14 1.16
CA ARG A 113 10.96 -3.86 1.59
C ARG A 113 11.79 -3.21 0.47
N ASP A 114 11.63 -3.69 -0.76
CA ASP A 114 12.42 -3.24 -1.92
C ASP A 114 11.87 -1.95 -2.56
N ALA A 115 10.67 -1.47 -2.14
CA ALA A 115 10.04 -0.26 -2.65
C ALA A 115 10.69 1.02 -2.11
N SER A 116 10.71 2.08 -2.91
CA SER A 116 11.10 3.43 -2.48
C SER A 116 10.03 4.08 -1.59
N VAL A 117 8.77 3.72 -1.79
CA VAL A 117 7.61 4.17 -1.02
C VAL A 117 6.45 3.19 -1.17
N LEU A 118 5.71 2.97 -0.09
CA LEU A 118 4.43 2.26 -0.12
C LEU A 118 3.28 3.27 -0.18
N ILE A 119 2.33 3.07 -1.10
CA ILE A 119 1.08 3.84 -1.21
C ILE A 119 -0.08 2.88 -0.93
N THR A 120 -0.81 3.07 0.16
CA THR A 120 -1.79 2.06 0.59
C THR A 120 -2.97 2.63 1.36
N ASP A 121 -4.10 1.96 1.30
CA ASP A 121 -5.26 2.15 2.18
C ASP A 121 -5.33 1.08 3.30
N SER A 122 -4.37 0.15 3.35
CA SER A 122 -4.32 -0.97 4.28
C SER A 122 -3.74 -0.60 5.64
N GLY A 123 -4.48 -0.82 6.73
CA GLY A 123 -3.96 -0.65 8.09
C GLY A 123 -2.81 -1.59 8.44
N GLY A 124 -2.81 -2.82 7.93
CA GLY A 124 -1.73 -3.80 8.15
C GLY A 124 -0.44 -3.40 7.47
N LEU A 125 -0.50 -3.05 6.18
CA LEU A 125 0.67 -2.70 5.39
C LEU A 125 1.37 -1.43 5.87
N GLN A 126 0.65 -0.46 6.46
CA GLN A 126 1.26 0.72 7.09
C GLN A 126 2.26 0.32 8.18
N ARG A 127 1.89 -0.63 9.05
CA ARG A 127 2.78 -1.14 10.11
C ARG A 127 3.96 -1.90 9.54
N GLU A 128 3.69 -2.79 8.59
CA GLU A 128 4.74 -3.58 7.93
C GLU A 128 5.76 -2.67 7.23
N ALA A 129 5.32 -1.61 6.54
CA ALA A 129 6.19 -0.62 5.94
C ALA A 129 7.08 0.06 6.99
N TYR A 130 6.50 0.49 8.11
CA TYR A 130 7.25 1.07 9.22
C TYR A 130 8.33 0.12 9.75
N TRP A 131 7.97 -1.15 9.97
CA TRP A 131 8.92 -2.15 10.50
C TRP A 131 10.01 -2.53 9.49
N LEU A 132 9.72 -2.43 8.19
CA LEU A 132 10.68 -2.65 7.10
C LEU A 132 11.55 -1.42 6.81
N GLY A 133 11.21 -0.24 7.35
CA GLY A 133 11.88 1.03 7.06
C GLY A 133 11.46 1.65 5.73
N THR A 134 10.35 1.20 5.13
CA THR A 134 9.82 1.74 3.89
C THR A 134 8.93 2.96 4.19
N PRO A 135 9.19 4.14 3.62
CA PRO A 135 8.29 5.28 3.73
C PRO A 135 6.88 4.94 3.25
N CYS A 136 5.85 5.44 3.94
CA CYS A 136 4.46 5.11 3.63
C CYS A 136 3.62 6.37 3.36
N ILE A 137 2.78 6.30 2.34
CA ILE A 137 1.66 7.23 2.10
C ILE A 137 0.37 6.45 2.29
N THR A 138 -0.40 6.82 3.29
CA THR A 138 -1.69 6.19 3.59
C THR A 138 -2.82 7.00 2.98
N LEU A 139 -3.56 6.39 2.06
CA LEU A 139 -4.69 6.99 1.35
C LEU A 139 -5.96 6.98 2.22
N ARG A 140 -5.90 7.71 3.34
CA ARG A 140 -6.98 7.83 4.33
C ARG A 140 -6.88 9.17 5.06
N GLY A 141 -8.01 9.70 5.52
CA GLY A 141 -8.05 10.89 6.39
C GLY A 141 -7.58 10.62 7.82
N GLU A 142 -7.58 9.36 8.26
CA GLU A 142 -7.16 8.95 9.61
C GLU A 142 -6.46 7.59 9.59
N THR A 143 -5.73 7.28 10.66
CA THR A 143 -5.10 5.99 10.87
C THR A 143 -5.12 5.57 12.34
N GLU A 144 -5.17 4.27 12.57
CA GLU A 144 -5.01 3.64 13.88
C GLU A 144 -3.54 3.71 14.38
N TRP A 145 -2.59 4.06 13.50
CA TRP A 145 -1.15 4.05 13.74
C TRP A 145 -0.56 5.46 13.77
N GLY A 146 -1.16 6.33 14.61
CA GLY A 146 -0.76 7.72 14.75
C GLY A 146 0.72 7.92 15.08
N GLU A 147 1.35 6.96 15.76
CA GLU A 147 2.78 6.95 16.06
C GLU A 147 3.66 6.92 14.80
N THR A 148 3.26 6.20 13.75
CA THR A 148 4.01 6.15 12.48
C THR A 148 4.01 7.50 11.77
N VAL A 149 2.90 8.25 11.91
CA VAL A 149 2.76 9.62 11.39
C VAL A 149 3.60 10.59 12.21
N ALA A 150 3.52 10.50 13.55
CA ALA A 150 4.29 11.35 14.45
C ALA A 150 5.82 11.19 14.27
N LEU A 151 6.27 10.00 13.90
CA LEU A 151 7.67 9.68 13.59
C LEU A 151 8.08 10.05 12.16
N GLY A 152 7.16 10.56 11.32
CA GLY A 152 7.43 10.92 9.93
C GLY A 152 7.62 9.74 8.98
N ALA A 153 7.35 8.51 9.42
CA ALA A 153 7.46 7.31 8.59
C ALA A 153 6.23 7.08 7.71
N ASN A 154 5.09 7.70 8.06
CA ASN A 154 3.84 7.59 7.35
C ASN A 154 3.23 8.97 7.16
N ARG A 155 2.70 9.24 5.97
CA ARG A 155 1.95 10.47 5.65
C ARG A 155 0.53 10.11 5.25
N LEU A 156 -0.45 10.73 5.89
CA LEU A 156 -1.85 10.60 5.48
C LEU A 156 -2.12 11.52 4.30
N LEU A 157 -2.81 11.00 3.31
CA LEU A 157 -3.36 11.72 2.18
C LEU A 157 -4.84 11.33 2.05
N ASP A 158 -5.72 12.24 2.43
CA ASP A 158 -7.16 12.03 2.27
C ASP A 158 -7.56 12.23 0.79
N PRO A 159 -7.95 11.17 0.08
CA PRO A 159 -8.33 11.26 -1.33
C PRO A 159 -9.55 12.15 -1.58
N HIS A 160 -10.41 12.35 -0.56
CA HIS A 160 -11.58 13.24 -0.66
C HIS A 160 -11.17 14.71 -0.57
N GLN A 161 -10.03 15.04 0.04
CA GLN A 161 -9.50 16.40 0.13
C GLN A 161 -8.58 16.73 -1.05
N ALA A 162 -7.75 15.80 -1.47
CA ALA A 162 -6.83 15.98 -2.61
C ALA A 162 -7.55 16.31 -3.94
N ALA A 163 -8.80 15.88 -4.10
CA ALA A 163 -9.64 16.20 -5.27
C ALA A 163 -10.26 17.62 -5.21
N ARG A 164 -10.04 18.39 -4.14
CA ARG A 164 -10.63 19.73 -3.92
C ARG A 164 -9.62 20.87 -4.00
N GLU A 165 -8.34 20.58 -4.03
CA GLU A 165 -7.31 21.59 -4.25
C GLU A 165 -7.01 21.68 -5.77
N PRO A 166 -7.19 22.87 -6.37
CA PRO A 166 -6.94 23.10 -7.79
C PRO A 166 -5.45 23.08 -8.14
#